data_bae8c42b1fdcc69bb6d3c7d931b622b3
#
_entry.id   bae8c42b1fdcc69bb6d3c7d931b622b3
#
_cell.length_a   1.000
_cell.length_b   1.000
_cell.length_c   1.000
_cell.angle_alpha   90.00
_cell.angle_beta   90.00
_cell.angle_gamma   90.00
#
_symmetry.space_group_name_H-M   'P 1'
#
loop_
_entity.id
_entity.type
_entity.pdbx_description
1 polymer ?
#
loop_
_entity_poly.entity_id
_entity_poly.type
_entity_poly.pdbx_seq_one_letter_code
_entity_poly.pdbx_strand_id
1 'polypeptide(L)'
;MPRRAVVIGAGLAGMLAAAVLSDVVDDVVVVDRDDLPEGPEHRRGLPQGRHAHLLMAGGLAAMEELMPGGSIRQRLLAAGAREIPLGHGMVALTPEGWLRRWRHDGPRMLSCTRALLDFTVRSTVLAHTGTVIRKAQAVGLVGDARRVRGVRLAAPAAEEVLPADFVVDASGRGTRVVTWLGELGISGVRERGVDAGLVNATRVYRTPAGAEQFPLTMVQADPYAGRPGRSGMVLPIEGDRWMVSLAGSRGGEPPADPDGFLRYALDLPSPLVGRLVSGAEPLTDVYISRSTSNARRYLEKLPRWPEGFVALGDAVATYNPGYGQGMSVAALGARLLRDELRRSGPDAPGLARRVQRDAARPVDAAWAAAVGQDVWYPDSRGARPGAADRLVTVYSRRLTRAATGSYRAAAALWEVTSLRSGPERLLRPDTLLDVLNGPLLPPLSGPPLTPAERKILQELDRTNA
;
A
#
# COMPACT_ATOMS: atom_id res chain seq x y z
N MET A 1 37.27 8.63 6.67
CA MET A 1 36.20 8.87 7.65
C MET A 1 35.16 7.80 7.46
N PRO A 2 34.50 7.33 8.50
CA PRO A 2 33.40 6.37 8.34
C PRO A 2 32.30 7.00 7.49
N ARG A 3 31.70 6.21 6.60
CA ARG A 3 30.60 6.64 5.75
C ARG A 3 29.32 6.68 6.55
N ARG A 4 28.55 7.75 6.40
CA ARG A 4 27.26 7.90 7.06
C ARG A 4 26.12 8.04 6.06
N ALA A 5 25.04 7.29 6.30
CA ALA A 5 23.76 7.54 5.66
C ALA A 5 22.73 8.13 6.64
N VAL A 6 21.92 9.05 6.15
CA VAL A 6 20.78 9.61 6.89
C VAL A 6 19.49 9.26 6.15
N VAL A 7 18.55 8.67 6.87
CA VAL A 7 17.21 8.35 6.37
C VAL A 7 16.19 9.26 7.06
N ILE A 8 15.43 10.01 6.30
CA ILE A 8 14.39 10.90 6.82
C ILE A 8 13.06 10.16 6.86
N GLY A 9 12.57 9.84 8.05
CA GLY A 9 11.34 9.11 8.32
C GLY A 9 11.55 7.64 8.69
N ALA A 10 11.05 7.24 9.87
CA ALA A 10 11.09 5.89 10.40
C ALA A 10 9.83 5.07 10.05
N GLY A 11 9.18 5.37 8.91
CA GLY A 11 8.13 4.56 8.34
C GLY A 11 8.67 3.33 7.61
N LEU A 12 7.78 2.53 7.02
CA LEU A 12 8.17 1.29 6.33
C LEU A 12 9.27 1.52 5.28
N ALA A 13 9.11 2.52 4.41
CA ALA A 13 10.12 2.85 3.39
C ALA A 13 11.48 3.21 4.00
N GLY A 14 11.47 3.99 5.10
CA GLY A 14 12.70 4.41 5.76
C GLY A 14 13.41 3.27 6.48
N MET A 15 12.68 2.41 7.19
CA MET A 15 13.29 1.27 7.86
C MET A 15 13.86 0.24 6.87
N LEU A 16 13.19 0.00 5.74
CA LEU A 16 13.72 -0.85 4.67
C LEU A 16 14.94 -0.22 4.00
N ALA A 17 14.95 1.10 3.79
CA ALA A 17 16.12 1.80 3.28
C ALA A 17 17.30 1.75 4.28
N ALA A 18 17.03 1.88 5.59
CA ALA A 18 18.05 1.76 6.63
C ALA A 18 18.68 0.36 6.64
N ALA A 19 17.87 -0.70 6.52
CA ALA A 19 18.36 -2.07 6.41
C ALA A 19 19.28 -2.26 5.18
N VAL A 20 18.93 -1.67 4.05
CA VAL A 20 19.75 -1.72 2.82
C VAL A 20 21.06 -0.96 3.01
N LEU A 21 21.01 0.21 3.61
CA LEU A 21 22.20 1.07 3.75
C LEU A 21 23.19 0.52 4.77
N SER A 22 22.72 -0.17 5.82
CA SER A 22 23.58 -0.79 6.83
C SER A 22 24.54 -1.84 6.28
N ASP A 23 24.26 -2.38 5.07
CA ASP A 23 25.17 -3.33 4.38
C ASP A 23 26.36 -2.60 3.70
N VAL A 24 26.31 -1.28 3.50
CA VAL A 24 27.24 -0.57 2.61
C VAL A 24 27.86 0.71 3.19
N VAL A 25 27.37 1.15 4.38
CA VAL A 25 27.95 2.30 5.12
C VAL A 25 28.18 1.93 6.58
N ASP A 26 29.07 2.68 7.25
CA ASP A 26 29.47 2.39 8.62
C ASP A 26 28.44 2.87 9.66
N ASP A 27 27.67 3.90 9.35
CA ASP A 27 26.74 4.57 10.27
C ASP A 27 25.45 4.91 9.55
N VAL A 28 24.31 4.42 10.08
CA VAL A 28 22.97 4.72 9.57
C VAL A 28 22.15 5.40 10.65
N VAL A 29 21.78 6.66 10.39
CA VAL A 29 20.91 7.44 11.28
C VAL A 29 19.54 7.63 10.63
N VAL A 30 18.50 7.12 11.26
CA VAL A 30 17.12 7.39 10.88
C VAL A 30 16.59 8.57 11.69
N VAL A 31 16.13 9.61 11.02
CA VAL A 31 15.58 10.80 11.68
C VAL A 31 14.06 10.77 11.56
N ASP A 32 13.35 10.79 12.69
CA ASP A 32 11.89 10.91 12.71
C ASP A 32 11.45 11.98 13.73
N ARG A 33 10.42 12.71 13.40
CA ARG A 33 9.87 13.76 14.28
C ARG A 33 9.02 13.22 15.42
N ASP A 34 8.47 12.00 15.24
CA ASP A 34 7.57 11.37 16.20
C ASP A 34 8.34 10.56 17.25
N ASP A 35 7.75 10.40 18.42
CA ASP A 35 8.09 9.32 19.33
C ASP A 35 7.57 8.01 18.77
N LEU A 36 8.46 7.05 18.62
CA LEU A 36 8.09 5.73 18.10
C LEU A 36 7.68 4.81 19.26
N PRO A 37 6.55 4.11 19.16
CA PRO A 37 6.09 3.22 20.22
C PRO A 37 7.05 2.04 20.42
N GLU A 38 7.20 1.59 21.65
CA GLU A 38 8.04 0.43 22.01
C GLU A 38 7.40 -0.91 21.62
N GLY A 39 6.09 -0.93 21.39
CA GLY A 39 5.31 -2.10 20.99
C GLY A 39 4.58 -1.91 19.64
N PRO A 40 3.72 -2.88 19.28
CA PRO A 40 2.89 -2.83 18.08
C PRO A 40 1.67 -1.89 18.25
N GLU A 41 1.93 -0.65 18.59
CA GLU A 41 0.96 0.38 18.87
C GLU A 41 0.87 1.39 17.73
N HIS A 42 -0.29 2.05 17.64
CA HIS A 42 -0.51 3.10 16.67
C HIS A 42 0.33 4.33 16.99
N ARG A 43 1.10 4.82 16.02
CA ARG A 43 1.85 6.07 16.20
C ARG A 43 1.08 7.29 15.65
N ARG A 44 1.25 8.44 16.33
CA ARG A 44 0.53 9.69 16.07
C ARG A 44 0.74 10.22 14.64
N GLY A 45 1.96 10.16 14.14
CA GLY A 45 2.32 10.66 12.80
C GLY A 45 1.88 9.78 11.63
N LEU A 46 1.18 8.67 11.88
CA LEU A 46 0.67 7.75 10.87
C LEU A 46 -0.86 7.56 11.00
N PRO A 47 -1.69 8.61 10.81
CA PRO A 47 -3.13 8.52 11.02
C PRO A 47 -3.79 7.43 10.17
N GLN A 48 -3.29 7.17 8.96
CA GLN A 48 -3.77 6.10 8.10
C GLN A 48 -3.49 4.69 8.67
N GLY A 49 -2.62 4.54 9.64
CA GLY A 49 -2.27 3.26 10.28
C GLY A 49 -3.43 2.57 11.00
N ARG A 50 -4.53 3.29 11.28
CA ARG A 50 -5.75 2.74 11.87
C ARG A 50 -6.70 2.09 10.86
N HIS A 51 -6.40 2.20 9.55
CA HIS A 51 -7.20 1.64 8.48
C HIS A 51 -6.64 0.31 7.99
N ALA A 52 -7.41 -0.36 7.13
CA ALA A 52 -7.01 -1.62 6.53
C ALA A 52 -5.72 -1.49 5.70
N HIS A 53 -4.80 -2.40 5.94
CA HIS A 53 -3.55 -2.52 5.21
C HIS A 53 -3.32 -3.97 4.79
N LEU A 54 -3.06 -4.17 3.51
CA LEU A 54 -2.68 -5.46 2.96
C LEU A 54 -1.26 -5.36 2.40
N LEU A 55 -0.36 -6.20 2.89
CA LEU A 55 0.96 -6.34 2.28
C LEU A 55 0.85 -7.27 1.09
N MET A 56 0.83 -6.68 -0.12
CA MET A 56 0.69 -7.41 -1.36
C MET A 56 1.90 -8.32 -1.62
N ALA A 57 1.68 -9.39 -2.37
CA ALA A 57 2.68 -10.44 -2.60
C ALA A 57 4.02 -9.93 -3.15
N GLY A 58 4.02 -8.94 -4.04
CA GLY A 58 5.26 -8.35 -4.57
C GLY A 58 6.03 -7.57 -3.52
N GLY A 59 5.32 -6.83 -2.65
CA GLY A 59 5.93 -6.13 -1.52
C GLY A 59 6.48 -7.07 -0.47
N LEU A 60 5.72 -8.13 -0.14
CA LEU A 60 6.17 -9.17 0.79
C LEU A 60 7.45 -9.84 0.30
N ALA A 61 7.50 -10.26 -0.98
CA ALA A 61 8.70 -10.85 -1.57
C ALA A 61 9.91 -9.91 -1.52
N ALA A 62 9.71 -8.63 -1.83
CA ALA A 62 10.78 -7.64 -1.71
C ALA A 62 11.25 -7.47 -0.26
N MET A 63 10.35 -7.45 0.71
CA MET A 63 10.72 -7.37 2.14
C MET A 63 11.48 -8.61 2.61
N GLU A 64 11.09 -9.81 2.19
CA GLU A 64 11.82 -11.06 2.50
C GLU A 64 13.28 -11.00 2.05
N GLU A 65 13.55 -10.38 0.89
CA GLU A 65 14.90 -10.21 0.37
C GLU A 65 15.72 -9.12 1.09
N LEU A 66 15.05 -8.15 1.71
CA LEU A 66 15.66 -6.95 2.29
C LEU A 66 15.94 -7.08 3.79
N MET A 67 15.13 -7.89 4.48
CA MET A 67 15.16 -7.90 5.95
C MET A 67 16.35 -8.72 6.48
N PRO A 68 17.14 -8.15 7.41
CA PRO A 68 18.19 -8.87 8.08
C PRO A 68 17.62 -9.90 9.10
N GLY A 69 18.43 -10.86 9.47
CA GLY A 69 18.11 -11.78 10.59
C GLY A 69 17.01 -12.81 10.29
N GLY A 70 16.70 -13.10 9.02
CA GLY A 70 15.78 -14.15 8.62
C GLY A 70 14.40 -13.65 8.16
N SER A 71 13.47 -14.58 7.96
CA SER A 71 12.18 -14.32 7.32
C SER A 71 11.29 -13.38 8.13
N ILE A 72 11.02 -12.20 7.57
CA ILE A 72 10.05 -11.23 8.13
C ILE A 72 8.63 -11.80 8.10
N ARG A 73 8.31 -12.61 7.07
CA ARG A 73 7.02 -13.29 6.96
C ARG A 73 6.81 -14.24 8.16
N GLN A 74 7.80 -15.07 8.50
CA GLN A 74 7.68 -15.95 9.64
C GLN A 74 7.51 -15.19 10.95
N ARG A 75 8.23 -14.08 11.15
CA ARG A 75 8.09 -13.21 12.34
C ARG A 75 6.67 -12.62 12.43
N LEU A 76 6.13 -12.13 11.33
CA LEU A 76 4.76 -11.57 11.29
C LEU A 76 3.71 -12.66 11.55
N LEU A 77 3.86 -13.86 10.96
CA LEU A 77 2.96 -14.98 11.21
C LEU A 77 3.02 -15.45 12.67
N ALA A 78 4.21 -15.54 13.24
CA ALA A 78 4.38 -15.87 14.67
C ALA A 78 3.76 -14.82 15.61
N ALA A 79 3.70 -13.55 15.17
CA ALA A 79 3.01 -12.46 15.86
C ALA A 79 1.50 -12.40 15.58
N GLY A 80 0.94 -13.37 14.86
CA GLY A 80 -0.49 -13.52 14.61
C GLY A 80 -1.00 -12.92 13.30
N ALA A 81 -0.13 -12.38 12.43
CA ALA A 81 -0.55 -11.96 11.09
C ALA A 81 -1.18 -13.13 10.32
N ARG A 82 -2.12 -12.83 9.44
CA ARG A 82 -2.83 -13.84 8.65
C ARG A 82 -2.30 -13.86 7.22
N GLU A 83 -1.98 -15.04 6.73
CA GLU A 83 -1.62 -15.24 5.33
C GLU A 83 -2.86 -15.52 4.49
N ILE A 84 -3.02 -14.78 3.40
CA ILE A 84 -4.19 -14.82 2.53
C ILE A 84 -3.77 -15.24 1.13
N PRO A 85 -4.01 -16.52 0.74
CA PRO A 85 -3.83 -16.97 -0.64
C PRO A 85 -4.84 -16.27 -1.55
N LEU A 86 -4.39 -15.58 -2.60
CA LEU A 86 -5.29 -14.84 -3.51
C LEU A 86 -6.28 -15.76 -4.24
N GLY A 87 -5.87 -17.01 -4.51
CA GLY A 87 -6.70 -17.97 -5.24
C GLY A 87 -7.94 -18.44 -4.46
N HIS A 88 -7.84 -18.65 -3.14
CA HIS A 88 -8.92 -19.25 -2.35
C HIS A 88 -9.14 -18.62 -0.96
N GLY A 89 -8.26 -17.75 -0.52
CA GLY A 89 -8.36 -17.06 0.77
C GLY A 89 -9.25 -15.82 0.75
N MET A 90 -9.90 -15.52 -0.37
CA MET A 90 -10.75 -14.34 -0.53
C MET A 90 -12.13 -14.67 -1.08
N VAL A 91 -13.13 -13.92 -0.62
CA VAL A 91 -14.46 -13.80 -1.23
C VAL A 91 -14.58 -12.37 -1.74
N ALA A 92 -14.51 -12.18 -3.05
CA ALA A 92 -14.43 -10.84 -3.64
C ALA A 92 -15.51 -10.63 -4.70
N LEU A 93 -16.31 -9.59 -4.50
CA LEU A 93 -17.22 -9.04 -5.51
C LEU A 93 -16.52 -7.89 -6.22
N THR A 94 -16.35 -8.04 -7.53
CA THR A 94 -15.87 -6.99 -8.43
C THR A 94 -17.04 -6.37 -9.19
N PRO A 95 -16.85 -5.23 -9.89
CA PRO A 95 -17.89 -4.70 -10.78
C PRO A 95 -18.39 -5.69 -11.85
N GLU A 96 -17.56 -6.66 -12.21
CA GLU A 96 -17.87 -7.66 -13.24
C GLU A 96 -18.43 -8.98 -12.67
N GLY A 97 -18.59 -9.09 -11.35
CA GLY A 97 -19.15 -10.25 -10.66
C GLY A 97 -18.23 -10.85 -9.59
N TRP A 98 -18.69 -11.94 -8.99
CA TRP A 98 -17.93 -12.67 -7.99
C TRP A 98 -16.72 -13.38 -8.60
N LEU A 99 -15.54 -13.20 -8.04
CA LEU A 99 -14.37 -14.01 -8.38
C LEU A 99 -14.53 -15.42 -7.81
N ARG A 100 -14.22 -16.44 -8.62
CA ARG A 100 -14.19 -17.82 -8.15
C ARG A 100 -12.99 -18.06 -7.24
N ARG A 101 -13.15 -18.99 -6.31
CA ARG A 101 -12.06 -19.49 -5.46
C ARG A 101 -11.42 -20.71 -6.11
N TRP A 102 -10.13 -20.59 -6.39
CA TRP A 102 -9.36 -21.59 -7.12
C TRP A 102 -8.36 -22.27 -6.17
N ARG A 103 -8.36 -23.60 -6.15
CA ARG A 103 -7.44 -24.40 -5.31
C ARG A 103 -6.05 -24.58 -5.96
N HIS A 104 -5.54 -23.54 -6.58
CA HIS A 104 -4.22 -23.55 -7.18
C HIS A 104 -3.27 -22.73 -6.30
N ASP A 105 -2.00 -23.11 -6.28
CA ASP A 105 -0.97 -22.28 -5.69
C ASP A 105 -0.87 -20.96 -6.45
N GLY A 106 -0.72 -19.89 -5.70
CA GLY A 106 -0.69 -18.55 -6.24
C GLY A 106 -0.10 -17.54 -5.27
N PRO A 107 -0.12 -16.25 -5.64
CA PRO A 107 0.38 -15.21 -4.78
C PRO A 107 -0.35 -15.18 -3.43
N ARG A 108 0.39 -14.85 -2.37
CA ARG A 108 -0.11 -14.73 -1.01
C ARG A 108 0.15 -13.33 -0.49
N MET A 109 -0.81 -12.76 0.22
CA MET A 109 -0.70 -11.50 0.93
C MET A 109 -0.58 -11.75 2.42
N LEU A 110 -0.11 -10.75 3.18
CA LEU A 110 -0.24 -10.73 4.63
C LEU A 110 -1.25 -9.67 5.05
N SER A 111 -2.10 -10.06 5.99
CA SER A 111 -3.06 -9.19 6.67
C SER A 111 -2.69 -9.08 8.13
N CYS A 112 -2.48 -7.88 8.60
CA CYS A 112 -2.24 -7.53 10.01
C CYS A 112 -2.49 -6.04 10.19
N THR A 113 -2.50 -5.57 11.43
CA THR A 113 -2.50 -4.12 11.66
C THR A 113 -1.19 -3.49 11.16
N ARG A 114 -1.29 -2.24 10.75
CA ARG A 114 -0.12 -1.46 10.38
C ARG A 114 0.85 -1.29 11.55
N ALA A 115 0.33 -1.23 12.76
CA ALA A 115 1.12 -1.15 13.98
C ALA A 115 2.02 -2.38 14.17
N LEU A 116 1.47 -3.58 13.99
CA LEU A 116 2.24 -4.83 14.06
C LEU A 116 3.31 -4.89 12.97
N LEU A 117 2.97 -4.55 11.73
CA LEU A 117 3.93 -4.54 10.63
C LEU A 117 5.09 -3.57 10.88
N ASP A 118 4.79 -2.31 11.21
CA ASP A 118 5.81 -1.28 11.44
C ASP A 118 6.70 -1.63 12.64
N PHE A 119 6.12 -2.15 13.73
CA PHE A 119 6.89 -2.60 14.89
C PHE A 119 7.82 -3.76 14.52
N THR A 120 7.31 -4.80 13.87
CA THR A 120 8.11 -5.99 13.52
C THR A 120 9.26 -5.63 12.57
N VAL A 121 9.02 -4.79 11.58
CA VAL A 121 10.09 -4.32 10.68
C VAL A 121 11.12 -3.50 11.43
N ARG A 122 10.69 -2.52 12.20
CA ARG A 122 11.58 -1.62 12.96
C ARG A 122 12.43 -2.41 13.97
N SER A 123 11.80 -3.23 14.80
CA SER A 123 12.52 -4.02 15.81
C SER A 123 13.52 -4.99 15.17
N THR A 124 13.16 -5.59 14.03
CA THR A 124 14.07 -6.47 13.28
C THR A 124 15.27 -5.70 12.76
N VAL A 125 15.07 -4.54 12.13
CA VAL A 125 16.19 -3.73 11.63
C VAL A 125 17.10 -3.29 12.77
N LEU A 126 16.55 -2.74 13.85
CA LEU A 126 17.35 -2.27 15.00
C LEU A 126 18.13 -3.40 15.68
N ALA A 127 17.55 -4.60 15.77
CA ALA A 127 18.22 -5.75 16.41
C ALA A 127 19.38 -6.33 15.58
N HIS A 128 19.40 -6.12 14.26
CA HIS A 128 20.36 -6.80 13.37
C HIS A 128 21.28 -5.83 12.63
N THR A 129 21.12 -4.52 12.82
CA THR A 129 21.96 -3.49 12.20
C THR A 129 22.41 -2.50 13.26
N GLY A 130 23.45 -1.72 12.96
CA GLY A 130 23.89 -0.60 13.79
C GLY A 130 23.03 0.67 13.64
N THR A 131 21.83 0.55 13.08
CA THR A 131 20.95 1.70 12.82
C THR A 131 20.51 2.36 14.11
N VAL A 132 20.65 3.68 14.19
CA VAL A 132 20.19 4.51 15.31
C VAL A 132 19.01 5.36 14.85
N ILE A 133 17.94 5.41 15.67
CA ILE A 133 16.82 6.33 15.43
C ILE A 133 17.03 7.57 16.30
N ARG A 134 17.00 8.73 15.63
CA ARG A 134 17.09 10.05 16.27
C ARG A 134 15.76 10.76 16.16
N LYS A 135 15.16 11.15 17.29
CA LYS A 135 13.99 12.04 17.32
C LYS A 135 14.42 13.45 16.95
N ALA A 136 14.11 13.85 15.72
CA ALA A 136 14.32 15.22 15.23
C ALA A 136 13.47 15.46 13.98
N GLN A 137 13.22 16.74 13.67
CA GLN A 137 12.52 17.13 12.46
C GLN A 137 13.54 17.58 11.40
N ALA A 138 13.59 16.87 10.27
CA ALA A 138 14.33 17.33 9.10
C ALA A 138 13.62 18.53 8.48
N VAL A 139 14.36 19.63 8.26
CA VAL A 139 13.84 20.89 7.72
C VAL A 139 14.46 21.29 6.40
N GLY A 140 15.56 20.65 5.97
CA GLY A 140 16.21 20.91 4.69
C GLY A 140 17.32 19.93 4.37
N LEU A 141 17.85 20.01 3.16
CA LEU A 141 19.06 19.31 2.71
C LEU A 141 20.26 20.27 2.77
N VAL A 142 21.45 19.70 2.97
CA VAL A 142 22.74 20.43 2.90
C VAL A 142 23.46 19.98 1.64
N GLY A 143 23.91 20.93 0.83
CA GLY A 143 24.62 20.65 -0.40
C GLY A 143 24.31 21.66 -1.50
N ASP A 144 24.37 21.18 -2.74
CA ASP A 144 24.09 21.97 -3.94
C ASP A 144 23.38 21.11 -5.01
N ALA A 145 23.13 21.68 -6.20
CA ALA A 145 22.49 20.98 -7.30
C ALA A 145 23.26 19.75 -7.83
N ARG A 146 24.53 19.56 -7.41
CA ARG A 146 25.39 18.44 -7.83
C ARG A 146 25.39 17.33 -6.79
N ARG A 147 25.42 17.70 -5.48
CA ARG A 147 25.56 16.71 -4.41
C ARG A 147 24.89 17.15 -3.11
N VAL A 148 24.12 16.27 -2.50
CA VAL A 148 23.67 16.36 -1.11
C VAL A 148 24.78 15.83 -0.19
N ARG A 149 25.01 16.54 0.93
CA ARG A 149 26.09 16.28 1.91
C ARG A 149 25.57 16.17 3.35
N GLY A 150 24.26 16.19 3.55
CA GLY A 150 23.65 16.11 4.88
C GLY A 150 22.23 16.63 4.92
N VAL A 151 21.71 16.68 6.14
CA VAL A 151 20.36 17.11 6.46
C VAL A 151 20.39 18.21 7.50
N ARG A 152 19.57 19.25 7.37
CA ARG A 152 19.31 20.26 8.39
C ARG A 152 18.18 19.77 9.30
N LEU A 153 18.42 19.82 10.59
CA LEU A 153 17.48 19.44 11.63
C LEU A 153 17.02 20.66 12.40
N ALA A 154 15.74 20.72 12.73
CA ALA A 154 15.21 21.75 13.62
C ALA A 154 15.79 21.56 15.03
N ALA A 155 16.30 22.64 15.63
CA ALA A 155 16.72 22.67 17.01
C ALA A 155 16.28 24.00 17.67
N PRO A 156 16.17 24.10 19.02
CA PRO A 156 15.60 25.25 19.71
C PRO A 156 16.33 26.58 19.48
N ALA A 157 17.66 26.56 19.35
CA ALA A 157 18.47 27.77 19.23
C ALA A 157 18.85 28.08 17.77
N ALA A 158 19.22 27.07 17.01
CA ALA A 158 19.60 27.18 15.59
C ALA A 158 19.49 25.84 14.94
N GLU A 159 19.33 25.79 13.61
CA GLU A 159 19.34 24.53 12.86
C GLU A 159 20.66 23.79 13.07
N GLU A 160 20.57 22.46 13.28
CA GLU A 160 21.71 21.58 13.38
C GLU A 160 21.95 20.92 12.02
N VAL A 161 23.22 20.83 11.61
CA VAL A 161 23.60 20.08 10.42
C VAL A 161 24.05 18.67 10.82
N LEU A 162 23.37 17.65 10.27
CA LEU A 162 23.78 16.25 10.35
C LEU A 162 24.45 15.86 9.02
N PRO A 163 25.80 15.77 8.99
CA PRO A 163 26.52 15.40 7.76
C PRO A 163 26.20 13.96 7.32
N ALA A 164 26.13 13.74 6.01
CA ALA A 164 25.89 12.43 5.43
C ALA A 164 26.48 12.31 4.02
N ASP A 165 26.99 11.13 3.67
CA ASP A 165 27.44 10.79 2.32
C ASP A 165 26.27 10.38 1.43
N PHE A 166 25.20 9.87 2.05
CA PHE A 166 23.97 9.45 1.38
C PHE A 166 22.73 9.81 2.21
N VAL A 167 21.73 10.39 1.58
CA VAL A 167 20.47 10.78 2.21
C VAL A 167 19.30 10.12 1.49
N VAL A 168 18.38 9.53 2.26
CA VAL A 168 17.12 9.00 1.74
C VAL A 168 15.95 9.79 2.32
N ASP A 169 15.16 10.42 1.45
CA ASP A 169 13.87 10.96 1.85
C ASP A 169 12.80 9.86 1.80
N ALA A 170 12.41 9.36 2.95
CA ALA A 170 11.29 8.46 3.19
C ALA A 170 10.26 9.09 4.15
N SER A 171 10.17 10.42 4.17
CA SER A 171 9.32 11.20 5.08
C SER A 171 7.81 11.08 4.77
N GLY A 172 7.48 10.35 3.72
CA GLY A 172 6.11 9.99 3.40
C GLY A 172 5.30 11.12 2.74
N ARG A 173 3.99 11.11 2.96
CA ARG A 173 3.03 12.06 2.38
C ARG A 173 3.37 13.53 2.70
N GLY A 174 3.98 13.77 3.85
CA GLY A 174 4.37 15.10 4.32
C GLY A 174 5.74 15.58 3.80
N THR A 175 6.32 14.93 2.80
CA THR A 175 7.62 15.30 2.23
C THR A 175 7.66 16.75 1.76
N ARG A 176 8.81 17.36 1.91
CA ARG A 176 9.17 18.68 1.38
C ARG A 176 10.20 18.58 0.26
N VAL A 177 10.35 17.42 -0.36
CA VAL A 177 11.38 17.14 -1.36
C VAL A 177 11.43 18.19 -2.48
N VAL A 178 10.27 18.65 -2.96
CA VAL A 178 10.19 19.68 -4.01
C VAL A 178 10.78 21.03 -3.53
N THR A 179 10.45 21.42 -2.31
CA THR A 179 11.01 22.62 -1.69
C THR A 179 12.52 22.49 -1.49
N TRP A 180 12.96 21.37 -0.93
CA TRP A 180 14.38 21.12 -0.65
C TRP A 180 15.24 21.06 -1.92
N LEU A 181 14.72 20.45 -3.00
CA LEU A 181 15.40 20.48 -4.29
C LEU A 181 15.48 21.89 -4.86
N GLY A 182 14.41 22.70 -4.67
CA GLY A 182 14.42 24.13 -5.05
C GLY A 182 15.47 24.94 -4.31
N GLU A 183 15.66 24.70 -3.00
CA GLU A 183 16.71 25.34 -2.18
C GLU A 183 18.13 24.95 -2.66
N LEU A 184 18.31 23.76 -3.25
CA LEU A 184 19.55 23.33 -3.88
C LEU A 184 19.73 23.83 -5.32
N GLY A 185 18.79 24.65 -5.84
CA GLY A 185 18.84 25.15 -7.22
C GLY A 185 18.30 24.17 -8.27
N ILE A 186 17.53 23.14 -7.88
CA ILE A 186 16.87 22.18 -8.78
C ILE A 186 15.37 22.47 -8.80
N SER A 187 14.88 23.02 -9.90
CA SER A 187 13.48 23.38 -10.11
C SER A 187 12.84 22.53 -11.22
N GLY A 188 11.52 22.70 -11.41
CA GLY A 188 10.80 22.06 -12.50
C GLY A 188 10.29 20.64 -12.19
N VAL A 189 10.17 20.27 -10.91
CA VAL A 189 9.48 19.05 -10.53
C VAL A 189 8.02 19.15 -10.97
N ARG A 190 7.64 18.27 -11.88
CA ARG A 190 6.22 18.15 -12.28
C ARG A 190 5.49 17.35 -11.21
N GLU A 191 4.34 17.87 -10.78
CA GLU A 191 3.43 17.18 -9.87
C GLU A 191 2.08 16.93 -10.54
N ARG A 192 1.42 15.84 -10.16
CA ARG A 192 0.05 15.53 -10.59
C ARG A 192 -0.74 15.00 -9.39
N GLY A 193 -1.95 15.49 -9.24
CA GLY A 193 -2.91 15.01 -8.25
C GLY A 193 -4.20 14.53 -8.90
N VAL A 194 -4.81 13.50 -8.31
CA VAL A 194 -6.17 13.05 -8.64
C VAL A 194 -6.89 12.74 -7.34
N ASP A 195 -8.06 13.35 -7.16
CA ASP A 195 -8.83 13.26 -5.94
C ASP A 195 -10.28 12.87 -6.23
N ALA A 196 -10.61 11.61 -5.97
CA ALA A 196 -11.98 11.10 -6.02
C ALA A 196 -12.80 11.47 -4.77
N GLY A 197 -12.22 12.19 -3.81
CA GLY A 197 -12.86 12.54 -2.55
C GLY A 197 -13.18 11.32 -1.69
N LEU A 198 -12.35 10.26 -1.77
CA LEU A 198 -12.57 9.03 -1.01
C LEU A 198 -12.50 9.32 0.49
N VAL A 199 -13.43 8.74 1.22
CA VAL A 199 -13.42 8.68 2.68
C VAL A 199 -13.36 7.23 3.10
N ASN A 200 -12.45 6.91 4.02
CA ASN A 200 -12.40 5.61 4.68
C ASN A 200 -12.97 5.69 6.09
N ALA A 201 -13.85 4.74 6.43
CA ALA A 201 -14.29 4.46 7.78
C ALA A 201 -13.82 3.07 8.18
N THR A 202 -13.23 2.93 9.37
CA THR A 202 -12.71 1.63 9.83
C THR A 202 -13.12 1.40 11.29
N ARG A 203 -13.53 0.17 11.57
CA ARG A 203 -13.85 -0.31 12.91
C ARG A 203 -13.28 -1.71 13.10
N VAL A 204 -12.79 -2.00 14.30
CA VAL A 204 -12.28 -3.34 14.66
C VAL A 204 -13.34 -4.08 15.45
N TYR A 205 -13.52 -5.35 15.14
CA TYR A 205 -14.46 -6.24 15.80
C TYR A 205 -13.74 -7.48 16.32
N ARG A 206 -14.25 -8.09 17.38
CA ARG A 206 -13.87 -9.45 17.77
C ARG A 206 -14.38 -10.42 16.71
N THR A 207 -13.55 -11.34 16.29
CA THR A 207 -13.99 -12.40 15.39
C THR A 207 -15.02 -13.26 16.10
N PRO A 208 -16.23 -13.46 15.53
CA PRO A 208 -17.22 -14.35 16.11
C PRO A 208 -16.68 -15.79 16.23
N ALA A 209 -17.10 -16.50 17.28
CA ALA A 209 -16.68 -17.88 17.50
C ALA A 209 -17.01 -18.77 16.29
N GLY A 210 -16.06 -19.58 15.86
CA GLY A 210 -16.15 -20.44 14.69
C GLY A 210 -15.89 -19.73 13.34
N ALA A 211 -15.70 -18.39 13.35
CA ALA A 211 -15.41 -17.61 12.15
C ALA A 211 -13.91 -17.24 12.00
N GLU A 212 -13.02 -17.83 12.80
CA GLU A 212 -11.57 -17.50 12.85
C GLU A 212 -10.90 -17.74 11.49
N GLN A 213 -11.42 -18.68 10.70
CA GLN A 213 -10.90 -19.02 9.37
C GLN A 213 -11.76 -18.45 8.24
N PHE A 214 -12.70 -17.56 8.54
CA PHE A 214 -13.52 -16.94 7.50
C PHE A 214 -12.60 -16.12 6.56
N PRO A 215 -12.77 -16.26 5.21
CA PRO A 215 -11.89 -15.63 4.25
C PRO A 215 -11.98 -14.11 4.30
N LEU A 216 -10.91 -13.43 3.89
CA LEU A 216 -10.97 -12.02 3.56
C LEU A 216 -12.17 -11.78 2.64
N THR A 217 -13.07 -10.90 3.05
CA THR A 217 -14.28 -10.60 2.29
C THR A 217 -14.21 -9.16 1.77
N MET A 218 -14.45 -8.97 0.47
CA MET A 218 -14.37 -7.67 -0.16
C MET A 218 -15.51 -7.45 -1.16
N VAL A 219 -16.12 -6.27 -1.07
CA VAL A 219 -17.09 -5.75 -2.05
C VAL A 219 -16.49 -4.48 -2.66
N GLN A 220 -16.11 -4.53 -3.92
CA GLN A 220 -15.50 -3.41 -4.64
C GLN A 220 -16.55 -2.42 -5.15
N ALA A 221 -16.18 -1.15 -5.19
CA ALA A 221 -16.96 -0.12 -5.88
C ALA A 221 -16.84 -0.29 -7.40
N ASP A 222 -17.88 0.13 -8.13
CA ASP A 222 -17.84 0.27 -9.58
C ASP A 222 -17.56 1.73 -9.97
N PRO A 223 -16.34 2.07 -10.39
CA PRO A 223 -16.00 3.44 -10.78
C PRO A 223 -16.68 3.86 -12.09
N TYR A 224 -17.18 2.90 -12.87
CA TYR A 224 -17.77 3.14 -14.20
C TYR A 224 -19.29 3.29 -14.17
N ALA A 225 -19.92 3.17 -13.01
CA ALA A 225 -21.38 3.21 -12.86
C ALA A 225 -22.00 4.62 -12.97
N GLY A 226 -21.20 5.68 -13.11
CA GLY A 226 -21.69 7.06 -13.18
C GLY A 226 -22.33 7.56 -11.87
N ARG A 227 -22.06 6.90 -10.76
CA ARG A 227 -22.53 7.24 -9.40
C ARG A 227 -21.39 7.14 -8.39
N PRO A 228 -21.52 7.75 -7.20
CA PRO A 228 -20.55 7.60 -6.14
C PRO A 228 -20.23 6.14 -5.84
N GLY A 229 -18.92 5.83 -5.74
CA GLY A 229 -18.45 4.49 -5.42
C GLY A 229 -18.64 4.18 -3.94
N ARG A 230 -19.07 2.95 -3.64
CA ARG A 230 -19.17 2.43 -2.27
C ARG A 230 -18.56 1.04 -2.22
N SER A 231 -17.66 0.81 -1.27
CA SER A 231 -16.93 -0.44 -1.10
C SER A 231 -16.77 -0.80 0.37
N GLY A 232 -16.48 -2.05 0.64
CA GLY A 232 -16.22 -2.51 1.99
C GLY A 232 -15.43 -3.81 2.02
N MET A 233 -14.71 -4.04 3.12
CA MET A 233 -13.97 -5.26 3.34
C MET A 233 -13.93 -5.67 4.80
N VAL A 234 -13.84 -6.96 5.04
CA VAL A 234 -13.55 -7.59 6.33
C VAL A 234 -12.20 -8.27 6.22
N LEU A 235 -11.22 -7.81 7.00
CA LEU A 235 -9.87 -8.37 7.05
C LEU A 235 -9.65 -9.11 8.36
N PRO A 236 -9.29 -10.39 8.35
CA PRO A 236 -8.77 -11.05 9.53
C PRO A 236 -7.39 -10.45 9.88
N ILE A 237 -7.20 -10.07 11.12
CA ILE A 237 -5.94 -9.55 11.67
C ILE A 237 -5.52 -10.34 12.90
N GLU A 238 -4.37 -10.03 13.47
CA GLU A 238 -3.88 -10.67 14.69
C GLU A 238 -4.84 -10.52 15.87
N GLY A 239 -4.78 -11.47 16.83
CA GLY A 239 -5.57 -11.47 18.07
C GLY A 239 -7.04 -11.81 17.87
N ASP A 240 -7.35 -12.66 16.89
CA ASP A 240 -8.71 -13.09 16.53
C ASP A 240 -9.67 -11.91 16.39
N ARG A 241 -9.29 -10.97 15.56
CA ARG A 241 -10.02 -9.75 15.28
C ARG A 241 -10.26 -9.59 13.79
N TRP A 242 -11.35 -8.93 13.48
CA TRP A 242 -11.64 -8.44 12.14
C TRP A 242 -11.48 -6.92 12.07
N MET A 243 -10.72 -6.44 11.13
CA MET A 243 -10.69 -5.04 10.75
C MET A 243 -11.65 -4.84 9.59
N VAL A 244 -12.69 -4.06 9.83
CA VAL A 244 -13.72 -3.75 8.81
C VAL A 244 -13.49 -2.35 8.30
N SER A 245 -13.26 -2.21 7.01
CA SER A 245 -13.00 -0.93 6.36
C SER A 245 -14.03 -0.68 5.27
N LEU A 246 -14.76 0.41 5.40
CA LEU A 246 -15.70 0.91 4.40
C LEU A 246 -15.09 2.11 3.70
N ALA A 247 -15.37 2.26 2.42
CA ALA A 247 -14.88 3.41 1.68
C ALA A 247 -15.92 3.88 0.67
N GLY A 248 -15.96 5.20 0.46
CA GLY A 248 -16.83 5.81 -0.54
C GLY A 248 -16.17 7.02 -1.18
N SER A 249 -16.36 7.15 -2.50
CA SER A 249 -15.96 8.36 -3.21
C SER A 249 -16.91 9.53 -2.88
N ARG A 250 -16.59 10.73 -3.34
CA ARG A 250 -17.38 11.94 -3.10
C ARG A 250 -18.87 11.72 -3.38
N GLY A 251 -19.72 12.03 -2.38
CA GLY A 251 -21.16 11.78 -2.39
C GLY A 251 -21.59 10.35 -2.01
N GLY A 252 -20.63 9.46 -1.73
CA GLY A 252 -20.84 8.09 -1.26
C GLY A 252 -20.10 7.76 0.03
N GLU A 253 -19.72 8.77 0.81
CA GLU A 253 -18.90 8.62 1.99
C GLU A 253 -19.59 7.80 3.10
N PRO A 254 -18.85 6.90 3.78
CA PRO A 254 -19.39 6.19 4.93
C PRO A 254 -19.54 7.13 6.14
N PRO A 255 -20.62 6.96 6.96
CA PRO A 255 -20.81 7.73 8.18
C PRO A 255 -19.79 7.39 9.27
N ALA A 256 -19.66 8.30 10.24
CA ALA A 256 -18.77 8.14 11.39
C ALA A 256 -19.45 7.50 12.61
N ASP A 257 -20.79 7.48 12.64
CA ASP A 257 -21.53 6.88 13.73
C ASP A 257 -21.66 5.35 13.57
N PRO A 258 -21.75 4.59 14.66
CA PRO A 258 -21.78 3.13 14.63
C PRO A 258 -22.95 2.53 13.85
N ASP A 259 -24.14 3.10 13.97
CA ASP A 259 -25.34 2.60 13.31
C ASP A 259 -25.32 2.88 11.82
N GLY A 260 -24.89 4.09 11.46
CA GLY A 260 -24.67 4.46 10.07
C GLY A 260 -23.59 3.61 9.42
N PHE A 261 -22.51 3.27 10.14
CA PHE A 261 -21.47 2.38 9.65
C PHE A 261 -22.03 1.00 9.28
N LEU A 262 -22.85 0.41 10.16
CA LEU A 262 -23.48 -0.89 9.90
C LEU A 262 -24.48 -0.80 8.74
N ARG A 263 -25.36 0.20 8.73
CA ARG A 263 -26.31 0.41 7.61
C ARG A 263 -25.57 0.55 6.27
N TYR A 264 -24.49 1.34 6.25
CA TYR A 264 -23.68 1.48 5.05
C TYR A 264 -23.11 0.15 4.57
N ALA A 265 -22.62 -0.70 5.48
CA ALA A 265 -22.08 -2.03 5.16
C ALA A 265 -23.14 -2.98 4.62
N LEU A 266 -24.39 -2.90 5.11
CA LEU A 266 -25.54 -3.67 4.63
C LEU A 266 -26.04 -3.19 3.26
N ASP A 267 -25.90 -1.88 2.97
CA ASP A 267 -26.33 -1.24 1.71
C ASP A 267 -25.27 -1.29 0.59
N LEU A 268 -24.16 -1.99 0.79
CA LEU A 268 -23.17 -2.23 -0.28
C LEU A 268 -23.79 -3.05 -1.42
N PRO A 269 -23.20 -3.11 -2.63
CA PRO A 269 -23.64 -3.95 -3.75
C PRO A 269 -23.90 -5.42 -3.38
N SER A 270 -23.27 -5.89 -2.30
CA SER A 270 -23.63 -7.12 -1.58
C SER A 270 -23.63 -6.84 -0.09
N PRO A 271 -24.66 -7.25 0.66
CA PRO A 271 -24.76 -7.03 2.11
C PRO A 271 -23.80 -7.91 2.93
N LEU A 272 -22.95 -8.72 2.28
CA LEU A 272 -22.12 -9.72 2.94
C LEU A 272 -21.22 -9.13 4.04
N VAL A 273 -20.62 -7.97 3.80
CA VAL A 273 -19.79 -7.27 4.81
C VAL A 273 -20.62 -6.91 6.03
N GLY A 274 -21.79 -6.30 5.83
CA GLY A 274 -22.70 -5.93 6.92
C GLY A 274 -23.21 -7.16 7.69
N ARG A 275 -23.62 -8.23 6.99
CA ARG A 275 -24.08 -9.48 7.62
C ARG A 275 -23.02 -10.15 8.50
N LEU A 276 -21.74 -10.09 8.09
CA LEU A 276 -20.64 -10.65 8.89
C LEU A 276 -20.42 -9.91 10.21
N VAL A 277 -20.73 -8.61 10.25
CA VAL A 277 -20.39 -7.78 11.42
C VAL A 277 -21.62 -7.32 12.22
N SER A 278 -22.84 -7.56 11.74
CA SER A 278 -24.05 -7.13 12.42
C SER A 278 -24.17 -7.67 13.85
N GLY A 279 -23.68 -8.90 14.13
CA GLY A 279 -23.63 -9.48 15.48
C GLY A 279 -22.26 -9.56 16.11
N ALA A 280 -21.24 -9.00 15.46
CA ALA A 280 -19.90 -9.04 16.00
C ALA A 280 -19.68 -7.95 17.05
N GLU A 281 -18.98 -8.27 18.14
CA GLU A 281 -18.62 -7.34 19.21
C GLU A 281 -17.66 -6.26 18.68
N PRO A 282 -18.03 -4.98 18.69
CA PRO A 282 -17.14 -3.90 18.31
C PRO A 282 -16.09 -3.67 19.41
N LEU A 283 -14.82 -3.57 19.02
CA LEU A 283 -13.69 -3.33 19.92
C LEU A 283 -13.19 -1.88 19.88
N THR A 284 -13.61 -1.10 18.89
CA THR A 284 -13.20 0.30 18.73
C THR A 284 -14.36 1.17 18.29
N ASP A 285 -14.16 2.48 18.39
CA ASP A 285 -14.97 3.45 17.66
C ASP A 285 -14.71 3.38 16.15
N VAL A 286 -15.51 4.13 15.39
CA VAL A 286 -15.31 4.28 13.94
C VAL A 286 -14.23 5.34 13.69
N TYR A 287 -13.14 4.94 13.07
CA TYR A 287 -12.07 5.84 12.64
C TYR A 287 -12.32 6.32 11.22
N ILE A 288 -12.26 7.64 10.99
CA ILE A 288 -12.46 8.25 9.67
C ILE A 288 -11.13 8.83 9.15
N SER A 289 -10.85 8.60 7.86
CA SER A 289 -9.78 9.28 7.13
C SER A 289 -10.29 9.89 5.83
N ARG A 290 -9.90 11.15 5.59
CA ARG A 290 -10.15 11.90 4.34
C ARG A 290 -8.87 12.23 3.57
N SER A 291 -7.72 11.81 4.07
CA SER A 291 -6.41 12.04 3.41
C SER A 291 -6.09 10.93 2.42
N THR A 292 -6.84 10.86 1.33
CA THR A 292 -6.89 9.70 0.42
C THR A 292 -6.57 10.04 -1.04
N SER A 293 -6.28 11.32 -1.37
CA SER A 293 -5.95 11.74 -2.73
C SER A 293 -4.66 11.11 -3.24
N ASN A 294 -4.66 10.78 -4.53
CA ASN A 294 -3.44 10.39 -5.22
C ASN A 294 -2.61 11.64 -5.51
N ALA A 295 -1.31 11.57 -5.25
CA ALA A 295 -0.36 12.61 -5.63
C ALA A 295 0.96 11.97 -6.09
N ARG A 296 1.51 12.47 -7.19
CA ARG A 296 2.77 11.99 -7.76
C ARG A 296 3.69 13.12 -8.10
N ARG A 297 4.96 12.96 -7.75
CA ARG A 297 6.09 13.83 -8.10
C ARG A 297 6.96 13.09 -9.11
N TYR A 298 7.11 13.66 -10.31
CA TYR A 298 7.88 13.05 -11.40
C TYR A 298 9.36 13.40 -11.24
N LEU A 299 9.97 12.95 -10.15
CA LEU A 299 11.37 13.22 -9.79
C LEU A 299 12.33 12.62 -10.82
N GLU A 300 11.98 11.48 -11.39
CA GLU A 300 12.73 10.78 -12.44
C GLU A 300 12.80 11.56 -13.77
N LYS A 301 11.93 12.55 -13.96
CA LYS A 301 11.90 13.39 -15.18
C LYS A 301 12.79 14.62 -15.09
N LEU A 302 13.35 14.89 -13.92
CA LEU A 302 14.28 16.02 -13.77
C LEU A 302 15.52 15.82 -14.65
N PRO A 303 15.99 16.85 -15.36
CA PRO A 303 17.18 16.75 -16.22
C PRO A 303 18.45 16.52 -15.39
N ARG A 304 18.48 17.00 -14.15
CA ARG A 304 19.60 16.84 -13.19
C ARG A 304 19.06 16.28 -11.89
N TRP A 305 19.83 15.39 -11.27
CA TRP A 305 19.55 14.83 -9.96
C TRP A 305 20.82 14.88 -9.12
N PRO A 306 20.78 15.33 -7.86
CA PRO A 306 22.00 15.46 -7.04
C PRO A 306 22.52 14.07 -6.64
N GLU A 307 23.82 13.91 -6.62
CA GLU A 307 24.45 12.73 -6.03
C GLU A 307 24.20 12.65 -4.53
N GLY A 308 24.22 11.44 -3.99
CA GLY A 308 24.03 11.21 -2.55
C GLY A 308 22.62 11.44 -2.04
N PHE A 309 21.59 11.52 -2.92
CA PHE A 309 20.21 11.72 -2.51
C PHE A 309 19.22 10.87 -3.32
N VAL A 310 18.29 10.22 -2.63
CA VAL A 310 17.13 9.54 -3.24
C VAL A 310 15.85 9.80 -2.44
N ALA A 311 14.69 9.76 -3.10
CA ALA A 311 13.38 9.80 -2.47
C ALA A 311 12.65 8.48 -2.73
N LEU A 312 12.01 7.91 -1.70
CA LEU A 312 11.33 6.61 -1.75
C LEU A 312 9.92 6.66 -1.14
N GLY A 313 9.09 5.70 -1.53
CA GLY A 313 7.74 5.52 -1.00
C GLY A 313 6.82 6.72 -1.25
N ASP A 314 6.07 7.11 -0.22
CA ASP A 314 5.09 8.21 -0.33
C ASP A 314 5.73 9.58 -0.55
N ALA A 315 7.04 9.72 -0.40
CA ALA A 315 7.77 10.92 -0.79
C ALA A 315 7.78 11.10 -2.32
N VAL A 316 7.69 10.01 -3.09
CA VAL A 316 7.57 10.05 -4.56
C VAL A 316 6.12 10.07 -5.01
N ALA A 317 5.30 9.16 -4.48
CA ALA A 317 3.89 9.09 -4.84
C ALA A 317 3.04 8.53 -3.71
N THR A 318 1.88 9.15 -3.50
CA THR A 318 0.84 8.67 -2.59
C THR A 318 -0.35 8.19 -3.40
N TYR A 319 -1.02 7.18 -2.90
CA TYR A 319 -2.14 6.55 -3.59
C TYR A 319 -3.38 6.56 -2.72
N ASN A 320 -4.53 6.51 -3.36
CA ASN A 320 -5.77 6.14 -2.72
C ASN A 320 -5.60 4.78 -2.01
N PRO A 321 -5.84 4.71 -0.70
CA PRO A 321 -5.59 3.50 0.10
C PRO A 321 -6.46 2.30 -0.31
N GLY A 322 -7.58 2.52 -0.99
CA GLY A 322 -8.45 1.45 -1.48
C GLY A 322 -7.76 0.43 -2.40
N TYR A 323 -6.60 0.77 -2.98
CA TYR A 323 -5.83 -0.13 -3.84
C TYR A 323 -4.73 -0.91 -3.10
N GLY A 324 -4.37 -0.53 -1.87
CA GLY A 324 -3.45 -1.28 -1.00
C GLY A 324 -2.00 -1.40 -1.46
N GLN A 325 -1.54 -0.61 -2.45
CA GLN A 325 -0.25 -0.83 -3.12
C GLN A 325 0.93 -0.03 -2.52
N GLY A 326 0.67 1.01 -1.71
CA GLY A 326 1.72 1.93 -1.23
C GLY A 326 2.87 1.25 -0.49
N MET A 327 2.57 0.28 0.39
CA MET A 327 3.61 -0.46 1.13
C MET A 327 4.48 -1.32 0.21
N SER A 328 3.88 -1.94 -0.79
CA SER A 328 4.60 -2.75 -1.76
C SER A 328 5.50 -1.91 -2.66
N VAL A 329 5.05 -0.72 -3.07
CA VAL A 329 5.87 0.24 -3.81
C VAL A 329 7.07 0.70 -2.97
N ALA A 330 6.87 0.95 -1.67
CA ALA A 330 7.96 1.30 -0.77
C ALA A 330 9.01 0.18 -0.67
N ALA A 331 8.58 -1.07 -0.51
CA ALA A 331 9.49 -2.22 -0.45
C ALA A 331 10.23 -2.46 -1.78
N LEU A 332 9.53 -2.34 -2.91
CA LEU A 332 10.13 -2.45 -4.25
C LEU A 332 11.14 -1.32 -4.50
N GLY A 333 10.86 -0.10 -4.05
CA GLY A 333 11.80 1.01 -4.13
C GLY A 333 13.08 0.78 -3.32
N ALA A 334 12.96 0.26 -2.11
CA ALA A 334 14.11 -0.10 -1.27
C ALA A 334 14.92 -1.27 -1.89
N ARG A 335 14.25 -2.25 -2.52
CA ARG A 335 14.93 -3.32 -3.26
C ARG A 335 15.74 -2.78 -4.43
N LEU A 336 15.19 -1.86 -5.20
CA LEU A 336 15.92 -1.22 -6.30
C LEU A 336 17.13 -0.42 -5.81
N LEU A 337 17.04 0.24 -4.66
CA LEU A 337 18.20 0.88 -4.01
C LEU A 337 19.28 -0.14 -3.68
N ARG A 338 18.92 -1.28 -3.03
CA ARG A 338 19.85 -2.37 -2.72
C ARG A 338 20.53 -2.91 -3.98
N ASP A 339 19.74 -3.23 -4.99
CA ASP A 339 20.23 -3.85 -6.22
C ASP A 339 21.22 -2.92 -6.95
N GLU A 340 20.96 -1.62 -6.95
CA GLU A 340 21.85 -0.63 -7.51
C GLU A 340 23.15 -0.47 -6.69
N LEU A 341 23.03 -0.40 -5.36
CA LEU A 341 24.18 -0.33 -4.46
C LEU A 341 25.09 -1.56 -4.60
N ARG A 342 24.51 -2.76 -4.71
CA ARG A 342 25.28 -4.00 -4.92
C ARG A 342 25.94 -4.06 -6.30
N ARG A 343 25.27 -3.52 -7.31
CA ARG A 343 25.77 -3.52 -8.70
C ARG A 343 26.94 -2.57 -8.92
N SER A 344 26.89 -1.39 -8.35
CA SER A 344 27.81 -0.30 -8.70
C SER A 344 28.62 0.27 -7.53
N GLY A 345 28.28 -0.10 -6.29
CA GLY A 345 28.88 0.46 -5.07
C GLY A 345 28.32 1.85 -4.71
N PRO A 346 28.44 2.25 -3.43
CA PRO A 346 27.80 3.48 -2.90
C PRO A 346 28.35 4.77 -3.49
N ASP A 347 29.58 4.77 -4.03
CA ASP A 347 30.23 5.95 -4.59
C ASP A 347 30.07 6.09 -6.11
N ALA A 348 29.36 5.16 -6.75
CA ALA A 348 29.26 5.14 -8.20
C ALA A 348 28.57 6.40 -8.74
N PRO A 349 29.20 7.16 -9.64
CA PRO A 349 28.58 8.32 -10.24
C PRO A 349 27.22 7.98 -10.88
N GLY A 350 26.22 8.83 -10.65
CA GLY A 350 24.88 8.65 -11.17
C GLY A 350 24.04 7.56 -10.49
N LEU A 351 24.51 6.93 -9.41
CA LEU A 351 23.78 5.93 -8.64
C LEU A 351 22.40 6.47 -8.22
N ALA A 352 22.37 7.60 -7.54
CA ALA A 352 21.13 8.20 -7.03
C ALA A 352 20.12 8.46 -8.17
N ARG A 353 20.58 8.93 -9.32
CA ARG A 353 19.74 9.15 -10.51
C ARG A 353 19.20 7.84 -11.08
N ARG A 354 20.00 6.77 -11.13
CA ARG A 354 19.53 5.46 -11.61
C ARG A 354 18.48 4.88 -10.69
N VAL A 355 18.70 4.92 -9.37
CA VAL A 355 17.71 4.50 -8.38
C VAL A 355 16.41 5.27 -8.56
N GLN A 356 16.47 6.61 -8.65
CA GLN A 356 15.28 7.45 -8.79
C GLN A 356 14.49 7.16 -10.07
N ARG A 357 15.19 6.83 -11.16
CA ARG A 357 14.58 6.44 -12.43
C ARG A 357 13.93 5.05 -12.37
N ASP A 358 14.65 4.08 -11.81
CA ASP A 358 14.16 2.71 -11.75
C ASP A 358 13.02 2.55 -10.74
N ALA A 359 13.05 3.28 -9.62
CA ALA A 359 11.95 3.34 -8.65
C ALA A 359 10.65 3.92 -9.25
N ALA A 360 10.73 4.64 -10.36
CA ALA A 360 9.53 5.12 -11.06
C ALA A 360 8.69 3.97 -11.65
N ARG A 361 9.26 2.81 -11.98
CA ARG A 361 8.52 1.69 -12.59
C ARG A 361 7.41 1.13 -11.69
N PRO A 362 7.68 0.67 -10.44
CA PRO A 362 6.61 0.24 -9.55
C PRO A 362 5.65 1.38 -9.17
N VAL A 363 6.15 2.62 -9.12
CA VAL A 363 5.31 3.81 -8.91
C VAL A 363 4.35 4.01 -10.09
N ASP A 364 4.80 3.87 -11.34
CA ASP A 364 3.96 3.99 -12.54
C ASP A 364 2.85 2.93 -12.57
N ALA A 365 3.18 1.69 -12.22
CA ALA A 365 2.21 0.60 -12.18
C ALA A 365 1.11 0.85 -11.14
N ALA A 366 1.49 1.22 -9.91
CA ALA A 366 0.54 1.55 -8.85
C ALA A 366 -0.28 2.82 -9.16
N TRP A 367 0.37 3.85 -9.74
CA TRP A 367 -0.29 5.08 -10.17
C TRP A 367 -1.35 4.82 -11.25
N ALA A 368 -1.02 4.03 -12.26
CA ALA A 368 -1.95 3.68 -13.33
C ALA A 368 -3.15 2.89 -12.80
N ALA A 369 -2.94 1.95 -11.87
CA ALA A 369 -4.01 1.18 -11.26
C ALA A 369 -4.96 2.06 -10.43
N ALA A 370 -4.43 2.98 -9.61
CA ALA A 370 -5.23 3.86 -8.77
C ALA A 370 -5.94 4.96 -9.57
N VAL A 371 -5.19 5.73 -10.35
CA VAL A 371 -5.74 6.87 -11.11
C VAL A 371 -6.63 6.40 -12.24
N GLY A 372 -6.31 5.26 -12.89
CA GLY A 372 -7.11 4.69 -13.96
C GLY A 372 -8.55 4.34 -13.54
N GLN A 373 -8.79 4.18 -12.25
CA GLN A 373 -10.13 3.99 -11.69
C GLN A 373 -10.70 5.29 -11.10
N ASP A 374 -9.89 6.04 -10.33
CA ASP A 374 -10.36 7.23 -9.61
C ASP A 374 -10.89 8.34 -10.53
N VAL A 375 -10.36 8.46 -11.75
CA VAL A 375 -10.81 9.48 -12.73
C VAL A 375 -12.23 9.26 -13.25
N TRP A 376 -12.82 8.08 -13.04
CA TRP A 376 -14.16 7.74 -13.52
C TRP A 376 -15.25 8.05 -12.51
N TYR A 377 -14.93 8.23 -11.22
CA TYR A 377 -15.95 8.61 -10.25
C TYR A 377 -16.49 10.02 -10.55
N PRO A 378 -17.79 10.23 -10.38
CA PRO A 378 -18.37 11.58 -10.44
C PRO A 378 -17.62 12.53 -9.52
N ASP A 379 -17.46 13.77 -9.95
CA ASP A 379 -16.80 14.84 -9.17
C ASP A 379 -15.32 14.57 -8.81
N SER A 380 -14.68 13.61 -9.46
CA SER A 380 -13.23 13.44 -9.35
C SER A 380 -12.49 14.68 -9.87
N ARG A 381 -11.48 15.13 -9.10
CA ARG A 381 -10.70 16.35 -9.39
C ARG A 381 -9.30 16.01 -9.87
N GLY A 382 -8.70 16.91 -10.66
CA GLY A 382 -7.30 16.81 -11.08
C GLY A 382 -7.06 16.11 -12.42
N ALA A 383 -7.97 15.24 -12.89
CA ALA A 383 -7.91 14.65 -14.22
C ALA A 383 -9.29 14.18 -14.68
N ARG A 384 -9.45 14.07 -15.99
CA ARG A 384 -10.60 13.41 -16.63
C ARG A 384 -10.10 12.31 -17.55
N PRO A 385 -10.87 11.20 -17.74
CA PRO A 385 -10.43 10.11 -18.59
C PRO A 385 -10.34 10.56 -20.05
N GLY A 386 -9.19 10.27 -20.68
CA GLY A 386 -8.94 10.49 -22.09
C GLY A 386 -9.33 9.28 -22.96
N ALA A 387 -9.00 9.34 -24.26
CA ALA A 387 -9.27 8.24 -25.19
C ALA A 387 -8.46 6.96 -24.82
N ALA A 388 -7.19 7.13 -24.44
CA ALA A 388 -6.35 6.01 -23.99
C ALA A 388 -6.90 5.36 -22.72
N ASP A 389 -7.38 6.15 -21.75
CA ASP A 389 -7.98 5.64 -20.52
C ASP A 389 -9.23 4.82 -20.80
N ARG A 390 -10.04 5.23 -21.79
CA ARG A 390 -11.23 4.47 -22.23
C ARG A 390 -10.86 3.11 -22.79
N LEU A 391 -9.82 3.04 -23.63
CA LEU A 391 -9.34 1.77 -24.19
C LEU A 391 -8.81 0.82 -23.11
N VAL A 392 -7.97 1.35 -22.20
CA VAL A 392 -7.46 0.59 -21.04
C VAL A 392 -8.62 0.10 -20.17
N THR A 393 -9.63 0.92 -19.94
CA THR A 393 -10.82 0.55 -19.17
C THR A 393 -11.58 -0.60 -19.82
N VAL A 394 -11.83 -0.53 -21.14
CA VAL A 394 -12.50 -1.64 -21.85
C VAL A 394 -11.73 -2.94 -21.71
N TYR A 395 -10.41 -2.89 -21.85
CA TYR A 395 -9.55 -4.05 -21.68
C TYR A 395 -9.59 -4.58 -20.23
N SER A 396 -9.42 -3.71 -19.24
CA SER A 396 -9.41 -4.08 -17.82
C SER A 396 -10.73 -4.68 -17.36
N ARG A 397 -11.86 -4.15 -17.82
CA ARG A 397 -13.18 -4.72 -17.54
C ARG A 397 -13.33 -6.11 -18.15
N ARG A 398 -12.92 -6.31 -19.41
CA ARG A 398 -12.93 -7.62 -20.05
C ARG A 398 -12.05 -8.63 -19.33
N LEU A 399 -10.85 -8.22 -18.92
CA LEU A 399 -9.95 -9.06 -18.12
C LEU A 399 -10.58 -9.45 -16.78
N THR A 400 -11.15 -8.48 -16.04
CA THR A 400 -11.82 -8.75 -14.76
C THR A 400 -13.01 -9.69 -14.96
N ARG A 401 -13.79 -9.48 -16.03
CA ARG A 401 -14.90 -10.38 -16.40
C ARG A 401 -14.40 -11.79 -16.74
N ALA A 402 -13.33 -11.93 -17.53
CA ALA A 402 -12.71 -13.23 -17.79
C ALA A 402 -12.23 -13.91 -16.51
N ALA A 403 -11.65 -13.13 -15.56
CA ALA A 403 -11.17 -13.63 -14.27
C ALA A 403 -12.27 -14.19 -13.37
N THR A 404 -13.54 -13.83 -13.56
CA THR A 404 -14.66 -14.44 -12.81
C THR A 404 -14.86 -15.93 -13.13
N GLY A 405 -14.41 -16.39 -14.29
CA GLY A 405 -14.62 -17.77 -14.74
C GLY A 405 -13.40 -18.45 -15.39
N SER A 406 -12.23 -17.77 -15.48
CA SER A 406 -10.97 -18.33 -15.97
C SER A 406 -9.88 -18.18 -14.92
N TYR A 407 -9.25 -19.29 -14.52
CA TYR A 407 -8.12 -19.26 -13.59
C TYR A 407 -6.92 -18.48 -14.13
N ARG A 408 -6.56 -18.64 -15.41
CA ARG A 408 -5.41 -17.97 -16.01
C ARG A 408 -5.60 -16.46 -16.02
N ALA A 409 -6.80 -15.99 -16.39
CA ALA A 409 -7.13 -14.57 -16.32
C ALA A 409 -7.07 -14.02 -14.87
N ALA A 410 -7.60 -14.77 -13.90
CA ALA A 410 -7.53 -14.44 -12.49
C ALA A 410 -6.08 -14.40 -11.99
N ALA A 411 -5.26 -15.38 -12.33
CA ALA A 411 -3.85 -15.44 -11.96
C ALA A 411 -3.06 -14.25 -12.54
N ALA A 412 -3.27 -13.92 -13.82
CA ALA A 412 -2.63 -12.74 -14.43
C ALA A 412 -3.04 -11.44 -13.75
N LEU A 413 -4.33 -11.29 -13.42
CA LEU A 413 -4.84 -10.14 -12.68
C LEU A 413 -4.19 -10.04 -11.30
N TRP A 414 -4.09 -11.15 -10.55
CA TRP A 414 -3.46 -11.16 -9.22
C TRP A 414 -1.96 -10.87 -9.27
N GLU A 415 -1.23 -11.38 -10.25
CA GLU A 415 0.19 -11.10 -10.41
C GLU A 415 0.46 -9.60 -10.57
N VAL A 416 -0.35 -8.92 -11.40
CA VAL A 416 -0.17 -7.49 -11.66
C VAL A 416 -0.70 -6.63 -10.51
N THR A 417 -1.90 -6.92 -9.98
CA THR A 417 -2.46 -6.13 -8.88
C THR A 417 -1.68 -6.29 -7.58
N SER A 418 -1.03 -7.44 -7.38
CA SER A 418 -0.12 -7.66 -6.24
C SER A 418 1.32 -7.18 -6.47
N LEU A 419 1.62 -6.54 -7.60
CA LEU A 419 2.95 -6.02 -7.97
C LEU A 419 4.05 -7.10 -8.01
N ARG A 420 3.70 -8.34 -8.30
CA ARG A 420 4.66 -9.42 -8.60
C ARG A 420 5.19 -9.34 -10.02
N SER A 421 4.35 -8.91 -10.93
CA SER A 421 4.68 -8.68 -12.34
C SER A 421 4.28 -7.28 -12.75
N GLY A 422 4.94 -6.75 -13.76
CA GLY A 422 4.55 -5.49 -14.38
C GLY A 422 3.31 -5.64 -15.28
N PRO A 423 2.75 -4.51 -15.75
CA PRO A 423 1.55 -4.50 -16.60
C PRO A 423 1.72 -5.26 -17.93
N GLU A 424 2.95 -5.45 -18.40
CA GLU A 424 3.26 -6.25 -19.59
C GLU A 424 2.78 -7.70 -19.48
N ARG A 425 2.64 -8.23 -18.28
CA ARG A 425 2.06 -9.56 -18.03
C ARG A 425 0.64 -9.69 -18.62
N LEU A 426 -0.12 -8.60 -18.59
CA LEU A 426 -1.48 -8.57 -19.11
C LEU A 426 -1.54 -8.56 -20.63
N LEU A 427 -0.45 -8.25 -21.32
CA LEU A 427 -0.35 -8.23 -22.78
C LEU A 427 0.22 -9.52 -23.37
N ARG A 428 0.48 -10.54 -22.54
CA ARG A 428 0.95 -11.83 -23.03
C ARG A 428 -0.13 -12.54 -23.87
N PRO A 429 0.26 -13.31 -24.91
CA PRO A 429 -0.72 -13.97 -25.78
C PRO A 429 -1.74 -14.85 -25.05
N ASP A 430 -1.31 -15.58 -24.01
CA ASP A 430 -2.17 -16.40 -23.17
C ASP A 430 -3.25 -15.59 -22.47
N THR A 431 -2.88 -14.43 -21.91
CA THR A 431 -3.83 -13.54 -21.24
C THR A 431 -4.76 -12.85 -22.24
N LEU A 432 -4.24 -12.42 -23.40
CA LEU A 432 -5.05 -11.82 -24.46
C LEU A 432 -6.11 -12.79 -24.99
N LEU A 433 -5.76 -14.06 -25.16
CA LEU A 433 -6.72 -15.10 -25.55
C LEU A 433 -7.82 -15.29 -24.50
N ASP A 434 -7.47 -15.30 -23.20
CA ASP A 434 -8.47 -15.40 -22.13
C ASP A 434 -9.40 -14.17 -22.10
N VAL A 435 -8.87 -12.97 -22.35
CA VAL A 435 -9.68 -11.75 -22.44
C VAL A 435 -10.63 -11.76 -23.65
N LEU A 436 -10.20 -12.32 -24.78
CA LEU A 436 -11.03 -12.44 -25.98
C LEU A 436 -12.13 -13.50 -25.79
N ASN A 437 -11.79 -14.65 -25.21
CA ASN A 437 -12.73 -15.76 -24.97
C ASN A 437 -13.73 -15.43 -23.84
N GLY A 438 -13.36 -14.56 -22.90
CA GLY A 438 -14.15 -14.27 -21.71
C GLY A 438 -14.11 -15.38 -20.67
N PRO A 439 -15.07 -15.40 -19.73
CA PRO A 439 -15.11 -16.40 -18.68
C PRO A 439 -15.45 -17.79 -19.25
N LEU A 440 -14.63 -18.79 -18.91
CA LEU A 440 -14.85 -20.19 -19.35
C LEU A 440 -15.95 -20.89 -18.54
N LEU A 441 -16.25 -20.40 -17.35
CA LEU A 441 -17.31 -20.89 -16.48
C LEU A 441 -18.41 -19.83 -16.32
N PRO A 442 -19.68 -20.23 -16.13
CA PRO A 442 -20.79 -19.30 -15.99
C PRO A 442 -20.60 -18.38 -14.77
N PRO A 443 -21.16 -17.15 -14.78
CA PRO A 443 -21.13 -16.27 -13.62
C PRO A 443 -21.69 -16.92 -12.36
N LEU A 444 -21.13 -16.56 -11.21
CA LEU A 444 -21.68 -17.00 -9.92
C LEU A 444 -22.89 -16.12 -9.55
N SER A 445 -23.97 -16.75 -9.12
CA SER A 445 -25.20 -16.06 -8.66
C SER A 445 -25.07 -15.43 -7.26
N GLY A 446 -24.01 -15.79 -6.53
CA GLY A 446 -23.77 -15.30 -5.16
C GLY A 446 -22.32 -15.53 -4.73
N PRO A 447 -21.99 -15.17 -3.47
CA PRO A 447 -20.65 -15.31 -2.94
C PRO A 447 -20.19 -16.78 -2.94
N PRO A 448 -18.93 -17.07 -3.35
CA PRO A 448 -18.39 -18.44 -3.43
C PRO A 448 -18.02 -18.99 -2.06
N LEU A 449 -18.98 -19.08 -1.16
CA LEU A 449 -18.82 -19.63 0.18
C LEU A 449 -18.83 -21.15 0.16
N THR A 450 -17.99 -21.76 0.97
CA THR A 450 -18.04 -23.19 1.28
C THR A 450 -19.29 -23.50 2.14
N PRO A 451 -19.70 -24.79 2.26
CA PRO A 451 -20.81 -25.15 3.17
C PRO A 451 -20.58 -24.69 4.61
N ALA A 452 -19.35 -24.81 5.12
CA ALA A 452 -19.01 -24.36 6.47
C ALA A 452 -19.15 -22.83 6.63
N GLU A 453 -18.62 -22.05 5.68
CA GLU A 453 -18.74 -20.58 5.68
C GLU A 453 -20.20 -20.11 5.55
N ARG A 454 -21.03 -20.81 4.77
CA ARG A 454 -22.47 -20.53 4.70
C ARG A 454 -23.18 -20.79 6.04
N LYS A 455 -22.79 -21.86 6.73
CA LYS A 455 -23.32 -22.18 8.06
C LYS A 455 -22.98 -21.09 9.07
N ILE A 456 -21.71 -20.66 9.09
CA ILE A 456 -21.25 -19.54 9.95
C ILE A 456 -22.10 -18.29 9.68
N LEU A 457 -22.27 -17.90 8.41
CA LEU A 457 -23.04 -16.72 8.05
C LEU A 457 -24.52 -16.84 8.48
N GLN A 458 -25.14 -18.03 8.36
CA GLN A 458 -26.51 -18.27 8.83
C GLN A 458 -26.62 -18.19 10.36
N GLU A 459 -25.61 -18.65 11.09
CA GLU A 459 -25.57 -18.56 12.55
C GLU A 459 -25.46 -17.09 13.00
N LEU A 460 -24.59 -16.31 12.33
CA LEU A 460 -24.50 -14.86 12.58
C LEU A 460 -25.82 -14.12 12.30
N ASP A 461 -26.50 -14.45 11.21
CA ASP A 461 -27.81 -13.85 10.91
C ASP A 461 -28.86 -14.16 11.99
N ARG A 462 -28.86 -15.38 12.56
CA ARG A 462 -29.82 -15.78 13.61
C ARG A 462 -29.59 -15.07 14.94
N THR A 463 -28.33 -14.78 15.26
CA THR A 463 -27.97 -14.06 16.49
C THR A 463 -28.44 -12.59 16.44
N ASN A 464 -28.76 -12.09 15.24
CA ASN A 464 -29.17 -10.71 14.97
C ASN A 464 -30.67 -10.52 14.71
N ALA A 465 -31.41 -11.61 14.58
CA ALA A 465 -32.86 -11.60 14.43
C ALA A 465 -33.57 -11.67 15.79
#